data_2e2bb61020f25a84e6d03c57b027d089
#
_entry.id   2e2bb61020f25a84e6d03c57b027d089
#
_cell.length_a   1.000
_cell.length_b   1.000
_cell.length_c   1.000
_cell.angle_alpha   90.00
_cell.angle_beta   90.00
_cell.angle_gamma   90.00
#
_symmetry.space_group_name_H-M   'P 1'
#
loop_
_entity.id
_entity.type
_entity.pdbx_description
1 polymer ?
#
loop_
_entity_poly.entity_id
_entity_poly.type
_entity_poly.pdbx_seq_one_letter_code
_entity_poly.pdbx_strand_id
1 'polypeptide(L)'
;MMSDKPIRIGMIGLDSSHAPTFTQLLNDKNHAYYVPGGEVTVTFPGGSDDFDMSYSRVEGFTVQVRDKYGVKIVDSPEEVAEACDAILMVSVDARVHLEQFRRIAAYRKPIFIDKPMALSSSDAKAIVELAQLHHIPMMSYSSLRYAEALTEALLTSESGSIIGMDCYGPLALQPTQPGLLVWCAYGGDAF
;
A
#
# COMPACT_ATOMS: atom_id res chain seq x y z
N MET A 1 -14.13 -9.48 -23.88
CA MET A 1 -12.81 -9.07 -24.37
C MET A 1 -12.21 -8.14 -23.31
N MET A 2 -11.10 -8.52 -22.68
CA MET A 2 -10.36 -7.61 -21.81
C MET A 2 -9.79 -6.50 -22.71
N SER A 3 -9.87 -5.26 -22.26
CA SER A 3 -9.31 -4.11 -22.99
C SER A 3 -7.81 -4.33 -23.17
N ASP A 4 -7.26 -4.13 -24.38
CA ASP A 4 -5.82 -4.17 -24.64
C ASP A 4 -5.04 -3.02 -24.00
N LYS A 5 -5.74 -2.11 -23.32
CA LYS A 5 -5.12 -0.98 -22.62
C LYS A 5 -4.79 -1.37 -21.17
N PRO A 6 -3.59 -1.03 -20.67
CA PRO A 6 -3.24 -1.26 -19.29
C PRO A 6 -4.19 -0.48 -18.35
N ILE A 7 -4.45 -1.06 -17.18
CA ILE A 7 -5.20 -0.40 -16.10
C ILE A 7 -4.37 0.80 -15.62
N ARG A 8 -4.96 1.98 -15.62
CA ARG A 8 -4.32 3.18 -15.07
C ARG A 8 -4.38 3.10 -13.55
N ILE A 9 -3.23 3.02 -12.93
CA ILE A 9 -3.11 2.92 -11.48
C ILE A 9 -2.74 4.30 -10.93
N GLY A 10 -3.52 4.75 -9.96
CA GLY A 10 -3.21 5.91 -9.15
C GLY A 10 -2.50 5.49 -7.87
N MET A 11 -1.59 6.32 -7.36
CA MET A 11 -0.90 6.03 -6.10
C MET A 11 -1.06 7.19 -5.11
N ILE A 12 -1.31 6.87 -3.85
CA ILE A 12 -1.44 7.83 -2.75
C ILE A 12 -0.39 7.49 -1.70
N GLY A 13 0.50 8.45 -1.40
CA GLY A 13 1.65 8.30 -0.50
C GLY A 13 2.92 7.91 -1.24
N LEU A 14 3.91 8.81 -1.25
CA LEU A 14 5.24 8.57 -1.82
C LEU A 14 6.33 8.61 -0.75
N ASP A 15 5.98 8.24 0.47
CA ASP A 15 6.85 8.23 1.64
C ASP A 15 7.28 6.83 2.08
N SER A 16 6.73 5.79 1.44
CA SER A 16 7.10 4.39 1.60
C SER A 16 8.00 3.91 0.45
N SER A 17 8.94 3.01 0.75
CA SER A 17 9.74 2.33 -0.29
C SER A 17 8.89 1.48 -1.25
N HIS A 18 7.66 1.16 -0.88
CA HIS A 18 6.72 0.47 -1.77
C HIS A 18 6.33 1.34 -2.97
N ALA A 19 6.27 2.67 -2.82
CA ALA A 19 5.91 3.55 -3.92
C ALA A 19 6.85 3.44 -5.14
N PRO A 20 8.16 3.65 -5.03
CA PRO A 20 9.06 3.44 -6.16
C PRO A 20 9.17 1.97 -6.58
N THR A 21 9.04 1.01 -5.64
CA THR A 21 9.12 -0.41 -5.96
C THR A 21 7.92 -0.87 -6.80
N PHE A 22 6.69 -0.55 -6.40
CA PHE A 22 5.51 -0.91 -7.18
C PHE A 22 5.48 -0.17 -8.53
N THR A 23 5.91 1.09 -8.56
CA THR A 23 6.06 1.81 -9.83
C THR A 23 7.06 1.12 -10.75
N GLN A 24 8.20 0.67 -10.24
CA GLN A 24 9.18 -0.08 -11.03
C GLN A 24 8.60 -1.38 -11.60
N LEU A 25 7.95 -2.18 -10.75
CA LEU A 25 7.37 -3.46 -11.16
C LEU A 25 6.27 -3.32 -12.22
N LEU A 26 5.54 -2.21 -12.23
CA LEU A 26 4.42 -1.97 -13.14
C LEU A 26 4.81 -1.20 -14.39
N ASN A 27 5.83 -0.31 -14.32
CA ASN A 27 6.17 0.59 -15.43
C ASN A 27 7.45 0.20 -16.17
N ASP A 28 8.38 -0.54 -15.53
CA ASP A 28 9.65 -0.93 -16.17
C ASP A 28 9.55 -2.29 -16.83
N LYS A 29 9.25 -2.30 -18.13
CA LYS A 29 9.11 -3.53 -18.94
C LYS A 29 10.38 -4.37 -19.02
N ASN A 30 11.55 -3.80 -18.69
CA ASN A 30 12.83 -4.51 -18.70
C ASN A 30 13.17 -5.10 -17.31
N HIS A 31 12.37 -4.82 -16.29
CA HIS A 31 12.59 -5.38 -14.97
C HIS A 31 12.33 -6.89 -14.95
N ALA A 32 13.20 -7.67 -14.27
CA ALA A 32 13.07 -9.14 -14.21
C ALA A 32 11.72 -9.64 -13.64
N TYR A 33 11.09 -8.82 -12.80
CA TYR A 33 9.79 -9.11 -12.17
C TYR A 33 8.69 -8.15 -12.66
N TYR A 34 8.78 -7.68 -13.91
CA TYR A 34 7.74 -6.81 -14.47
C TYR A 34 6.37 -7.47 -14.44
N VAL A 35 5.36 -6.74 -14.00
CA VAL A 35 3.97 -7.17 -13.92
C VAL A 35 3.16 -6.47 -15.02
N PRO A 36 2.76 -7.18 -16.07
CA PRO A 36 1.98 -6.60 -17.17
C PRO A 36 0.51 -6.37 -16.77
N GLY A 37 -0.16 -5.46 -17.49
CA GLY A 37 -1.60 -5.21 -17.38
C GLY A 37 -1.99 -3.99 -16.57
N GLY A 38 -1.07 -3.39 -15.83
CA GLY A 38 -1.26 -2.11 -15.13
C GLY A 38 -0.08 -1.16 -15.32
N GLU A 39 -0.31 0.12 -15.12
CA GLU A 39 0.72 1.16 -15.17
C GLU A 39 0.37 2.26 -14.16
N VAL A 40 1.33 2.66 -13.33
CA VAL A 40 1.20 3.82 -12.44
C VAL A 40 1.30 5.09 -13.30
N THR A 41 0.23 5.88 -13.35
CA THR A 41 0.13 7.05 -14.24
C THR A 41 0.03 8.37 -13.50
N VAL A 42 -0.46 8.35 -12.26
CA VAL A 42 -0.74 9.55 -11.46
C VAL A 42 -0.50 9.26 -9.98
N THR A 43 0.03 10.22 -9.24
CA THR A 43 0.29 10.06 -7.81
C THR A 43 0.17 11.36 -7.03
N PHE A 44 -0.29 11.23 -5.78
CA PHE A 44 -0.26 12.27 -4.76
C PHE A 44 0.82 11.91 -3.73
N PRO A 45 1.82 12.77 -3.50
CA PRO A 45 2.94 12.48 -2.60
C PRO A 45 2.49 12.20 -1.15
N GLY A 46 1.54 12.97 -0.63
CA GLY A 46 1.16 12.90 0.78
C GLY A 46 2.33 13.31 1.69
N GLY A 47 2.44 12.60 2.79
CA GLY A 47 3.48 12.79 3.80
C GLY A 47 2.90 13.24 5.14
N SER A 48 3.65 12.98 6.22
CA SER A 48 3.35 13.38 7.60
C SER A 48 4.56 14.12 8.15
N ASP A 49 4.41 15.42 8.44
CA ASP A 49 5.49 16.31 8.85
C ASP A 49 6.06 15.97 10.24
N ASP A 50 5.29 15.27 11.06
CA ASP A 50 5.67 14.83 12.39
C ASP A 50 6.21 13.40 12.44
N PHE A 51 6.39 12.75 11.28
CA PHE A 51 6.82 11.36 11.18
C PHE A 51 8.09 11.23 10.33
N ASP A 52 9.24 10.98 10.98
CA ASP A 52 10.56 10.97 10.34
C ASP A 52 10.63 10.06 9.12
N MET A 53 10.10 8.86 9.20
CA MET A 53 10.06 7.93 8.06
C MET A 53 9.25 8.45 6.87
N SER A 54 8.34 9.39 7.08
CA SER A 54 7.56 10.02 6.05
C SER A 54 8.29 11.24 5.47
N TYR A 55 8.47 12.31 6.27
CA TYR A 55 9.02 13.56 5.75
C TYR A 55 10.44 13.45 5.20
N SER A 56 11.26 12.52 5.72
CA SER A 56 12.64 12.32 5.23
C SER A 56 12.73 11.66 3.85
N ARG A 57 11.65 11.05 3.36
CA ARG A 57 11.65 10.22 2.15
C ARG A 57 10.75 10.74 1.03
N VAL A 58 9.65 11.41 1.35
CA VAL A 58 8.59 11.78 0.40
C VAL A 58 9.12 12.55 -0.79
N GLU A 59 10.02 13.52 -0.59
CA GLU A 59 10.60 14.30 -1.68
C GLU A 59 11.46 13.43 -2.61
N GLY A 60 12.36 12.62 -2.05
CA GLY A 60 13.24 11.75 -2.82
C GLY A 60 12.48 10.73 -3.66
N PHE A 61 11.46 10.08 -3.09
CA PHE A 61 10.62 9.13 -3.83
C PHE A 61 9.73 9.82 -4.87
N THR A 62 9.24 11.03 -4.58
CA THR A 62 8.48 11.84 -5.55
C THR A 62 9.32 12.16 -6.78
N VAL A 63 10.54 12.64 -6.59
CA VAL A 63 11.49 12.90 -7.68
C VAL A 63 11.77 11.62 -8.46
N GLN A 64 12.04 10.51 -7.78
CA GLN A 64 12.32 9.23 -8.43
C GLN A 64 11.15 8.75 -9.29
N VAL A 65 9.93 8.78 -8.77
CA VAL A 65 8.73 8.30 -9.49
C VAL A 65 8.41 9.21 -10.68
N ARG A 66 8.52 10.52 -10.50
CA ARG A 66 8.30 11.50 -11.56
C ARG A 66 9.34 11.40 -12.66
N ASP A 67 10.62 11.49 -12.32
CA ASP A 67 11.70 11.70 -13.30
C ASP A 67 12.10 10.40 -14.01
N LYS A 68 12.05 9.27 -13.30
CA LYS A 68 12.42 7.97 -13.87
C LYS A 68 11.28 7.33 -14.67
N TYR A 69 10.03 7.50 -14.23
CA TYR A 69 8.89 6.79 -14.81
C TYR A 69 7.87 7.71 -15.48
N GLY A 70 8.06 9.04 -15.44
CA GLY A 70 7.16 10.01 -16.07
C GLY A 70 5.77 10.07 -15.42
N VAL A 71 5.62 9.64 -14.17
CA VAL A 71 4.34 9.63 -13.48
C VAL A 71 3.93 11.06 -13.13
N LYS A 72 2.68 11.39 -13.41
CA LYS A 72 2.12 12.72 -13.10
C LYS A 72 1.97 12.88 -11.58
N ILE A 73 2.49 13.99 -11.04
CA ILE A 73 2.27 14.39 -9.66
C ILE A 73 1.05 15.32 -9.59
N VAL A 74 0.19 15.10 -8.62
CA VAL A 74 -1.01 15.93 -8.36
C VAL A 74 -1.06 16.36 -6.90
N ASP A 75 -1.92 17.33 -6.58
CA ASP A 75 -1.93 18.02 -5.29
C ASP A 75 -2.95 17.43 -4.29
N SER A 76 -3.75 16.45 -4.71
CA SER A 76 -4.77 15.86 -3.85
C SER A 76 -5.03 14.37 -4.15
N PRO A 77 -5.49 13.59 -3.15
CA PRO A 77 -5.96 12.22 -3.38
C PRO A 77 -7.16 12.14 -4.33
N GLU A 78 -8.01 13.15 -4.34
CA GLU A 78 -9.17 13.26 -5.22
C GLU A 78 -8.75 13.30 -6.69
N GLU A 79 -7.76 14.11 -7.03
CA GLU A 79 -7.21 14.18 -8.39
C GLU A 79 -6.61 12.85 -8.85
N VAL A 80 -6.02 12.07 -7.92
CA VAL A 80 -5.59 10.70 -8.22
C VAL A 80 -6.79 9.85 -8.58
N ALA A 81 -7.84 9.85 -7.74
CA ALA A 81 -9.03 9.03 -7.93
C ALA A 81 -9.80 9.36 -9.23
N GLU A 82 -9.80 10.64 -9.63
CA GLU A 82 -10.40 11.07 -10.91
C GLU A 82 -9.64 10.55 -12.12
N ALA A 83 -8.30 10.48 -12.04
CA ALA A 83 -7.45 10.21 -13.19
C ALA A 83 -7.12 8.73 -13.40
N CYS A 84 -7.50 7.82 -12.49
CA CYS A 84 -7.11 6.40 -12.52
C CYS A 84 -8.29 5.44 -12.56
N ASP A 85 -7.99 4.16 -12.75
CA ASP A 85 -8.97 3.05 -12.76
C ASP A 85 -8.91 2.25 -11.46
N ALA A 86 -7.75 2.21 -10.78
CA ALA A 86 -7.52 1.55 -9.49
C ALA A 86 -6.49 2.34 -8.67
N ILE A 87 -6.50 2.17 -7.35
CA ILE A 87 -5.66 2.95 -6.42
C ILE A 87 -4.76 2.03 -5.58
N LEU A 88 -3.49 2.42 -5.43
CA LEU A 88 -2.56 1.94 -4.42
C LEU A 88 -2.39 3.03 -3.37
N MET A 89 -2.88 2.81 -2.16
CA MET A 89 -2.66 3.67 -1.01
C MET A 89 -1.49 3.09 -0.22
N VAL A 90 -0.32 3.76 -0.29
CA VAL A 90 0.94 3.24 0.24
C VAL A 90 1.64 4.21 1.18
N SER A 91 0.92 5.16 1.74
CA SER A 91 1.45 6.05 2.80
C SER A 91 2.06 5.21 3.92
N VAL A 92 3.28 5.54 4.36
CA VAL A 92 3.96 4.80 5.43
C VAL A 92 3.31 5.01 6.79
N ASP A 93 2.61 6.12 6.96
CA ASP A 93 1.92 6.49 8.18
C ASP A 93 0.45 6.06 8.13
N ALA A 94 0.13 4.97 8.81
CA ALA A 94 -1.25 4.47 8.84
C ALA A 94 -2.26 5.38 9.57
N ARG A 95 -1.80 6.43 10.27
CA ARG A 95 -2.70 7.44 10.87
C ARG A 95 -3.49 8.21 9.82
N VAL A 96 -2.95 8.35 8.61
CA VAL A 96 -3.60 9.11 7.54
C VAL A 96 -4.51 8.27 6.66
N HIS A 97 -4.47 6.93 6.73
CA HIS A 97 -5.20 6.05 5.81
C HIS A 97 -6.72 6.26 5.83
N LEU A 98 -7.33 6.34 7.02
CA LEU A 98 -8.77 6.55 7.11
C LEU A 98 -9.21 7.88 6.49
N GLU A 99 -8.46 8.95 6.72
CA GLU A 99 -8.79 10.26 6.14
C GLU A 99 -8.58 10.28 4.63
N GLN A 100 -7.48 9.72 4.15
CA GLN A 100 -7.24 9.57 2.71
C GLN A 100 -8.35 8.74 2.05
N PHE A 101 -8.75 7.64 2.70
CA PHE A 101 -9.83 6.79 2.18
C PHE A 101 -11.17 7.52 2.11
N ARG A 102 -11.53 8.29 3.16
CA ARG A 102 -12.75 9.11 3.17
C ARG A 102 -12.85 10.06 1.98
N ARG A 103 -11.74 10.71 1.65
CA ARG A 103 -11.66 11.67 0.55
C ARG A 103 -11.92 11.05 -0.82
N ILE A 104 -11.56 9.77 -1.00
CA ILE A 104 -11.66 9.09 -2.30
C ILE A 104 -12.80 8.08 -2.42
N ALA A 105 -13.47 7.75 -1.32
CA ALA A 105 -14.50 6.69 -1.29
C ALA A 105 -15.64 6.93 -2.31
N ALA A 106 -16.04 8.18 -2.53
CA ALA A 106 -17.10 8.53 -3.49
C ALA A 106 -16.75 8.17 -4.95
N TYR A 107 -15.46 8.04 -5.30
CA TYR A 107 -15.01 7.68 -6.65
C TYR A 107 -15.13 6.17 -6.96
N ARG A 108 -15.36 5.33 -5.95
CA ARG A 108 -15.66 3.89 -6.08
C ARG A 108 -14.60 3.11 -6.87
N LYS A 109 -13.34 3.48 -6.74
CA LYS A 109 -12.23 2.77 -7.41
C LYS A 109 -11.81 1.56 -6.60
N PRO A 110 -11.46 0.42 -7.24
CA PRO A 110 -10.77 -0.67 -6.56
C PRO A 110 -9.52 -0.14 -5.87
N ILE A 111 -9.27 -0.56 -4.62
CA ILE A 111 -8.18 -0.03 -3.82
C ILE A 111 -7.41 -1.14 -3.10
N PHE A 112 -6.09 -1.03 -3.15
CA PHE A 112 -5.17 -1.71 -2.25
C PHE A 112 -4.68 -0.70 -1.20
N ILE A 113 -4.77 -1.07 0.08
CA ILE A 113 -4.20 -0.30 1.19
C ILE A 113 -3.03 -1.09 1.74
N ASP A 114 -1.85 -0.46 1.77
CA ASP A 114 -0.64 -1.09 2.32
C ASP A 114 -0.77 -1.31 3.83
N LYS A 115 0.04 -2.21 4.32
CA LYS A 115 0.08 -2.54 5.74
C LYS A 115 0.84 -1.46 6.55
N PRO A 116 0.41 -1.21 7.79
CA PRO A 116 -0.85 -1.66 8.37
C PRO A 116 -2.03 -0.86 7.82
N MET A 117 -3.19 -1.51 7.62
CA MET A 117 -4.38 -0.84 7.09
C MET A 117 -4.82 0.37 7.95
N ALA A 118 -4.67 0.27 9.26
CA ALA A 118 -4.94 1.33 10.24
C ALA A 118 -4.21 1.04 11.56
N LEU A 119 -4.12 2.02 12.45
CA LEU A 119 -3.52 1.85 13.78
C LEU A 119 -4.50 1.37 14.85
N SER A 120 -5.78 1.48 14.59
CA SER A 120 -6.83 1.05 15.52
C SER A 120 -7.85 0.17 14.82
N SER A 121 -8.45 -0.75 15.57
CA SER A 121 -9.55 -1.57 15.06
C SER A 121 -10.79 -0.75 14.73
N SER A 122 -11.00 0.40 15.38
CA SER A 122 -12.08 1.34 15.04
C SER A 122 -11.88 1.98 13.66
N ASP A 123 -10.65 2.41 13.34
CA ASP A 123 -10.35 3.02 12.04
C ASP A 123 -10.39 1.97 10.93
N ALA A 124 -9.83 0.77 11.19
CA ALA A 124 -9.92 -0.34 10.26
C ALA A 124 -11.39 -0.70 9.94
N LYS A 125 -12.25 -0.76 10.97
CA LYS A 125 -13.69 -0.99 10.80
C LYS A 125 -14.35 0.13 9.98
N ALA A 126 -14.03 1.38 10.28
CA ALA A 126 -14.57 2.53 9.53
C ALA A 126 -14.16 2.50 8.04
N ILE A 127 -12.92 2.09 7.71
CA ILE A 127 -12.48 1.90 6.32
C ILE A 127 -13.31 0.81 5.65
N VAL A 128 -13.51 -0.34 6.31
CA VAL A 128 -14.32 -1.46 5.77
C VAL A 128 -15.78 -1.05 5.55
N GLU A 129 -16.38 -0.34 6.52
CA GLU A 129 -17.76 0.15 6.41
C GLU A 129 -17.93 1.14 5.26
N LEU A 130 -16.97 2.05 5.06
CA LEU A 130 -16.96 2.96 3.91
C LEU A 130 -16.81 2.22 2.58
N ALA A 131 -15.93 1.22 2.53
CA ALA A 131 -15.76 0.39 1.34
C ALA A 131 -17.05 -0.35 0.97
N GLN A 132 -17.75 -0.91 1.97
CA GLN A 132 -19.04 -1.56 1.79
C GLN A 132 -20.12 -0.57 1.33
N LEU A 133 -20.21 0.59 1.99
CA LEU A 133 -21.18 1.64 1.65
C LEU A 133 -21.07 2.11 0.18
N HIS A 134 -19.83 2.26 -0.28
CA HIS A 134 -19.56 2.73 -1.64
C HIS A 134 -19.35 1.60 -2.66
N HIS A 135 -19.49 0.33 -2.24
CA HIS A 135 -19.25 -0.87 -3.08
C HIS A 135 -17.84 -0.90 -3.69
N ILE A 136 -16.82 -0.56 -2.90
CA ILE A 136 -15.42 -0.51 -3.33
C ILE A 136 -14.79 -1.90 -3.13
N PRO A 137 -14.29 -2.56 -4.19
CA PRO A 137 -13.39 -3.70 -4.03
C PRO A 137 -12.12 -3.26 -3.30
N MET A 138 -11.85 -3.83 -2.14
CA MET A 138 -10.73 -3.44 -1.29
C MET A 138 -9.94 -4.66 -0.83
N MET A 139 -8.62 -4.50 -0.74
CA MET A 139 -7.71 -5.45 -0.11
C MET A 139 -6.63 -4.73 0.68
N SER A 140 -6.13 -5.38 1.74
CA SER A 140 -4.96 -4.96 2.50
C SER A 140 -4.24 -6.18 3.03
N TYR A 141 -2.93 -6.26 2.79
CA TYR A 141 -2.09 -7.35 3.30
C TYR A 141 -0.61 -7.00 3.23
N SER A 142 0.22 -7.74 3.98
CA SER A 142 1.66 -7.80 3.80
C SER A 142 2.05 -8.80 2.71
N SER A 143 3.15 -8.57 2.02
CA SER A 143 3.77 -9.54 1.09
C SER A 143 4.09 -10.87 1.76
N LEU A 144 4.29 -10.90 3.08
CA LEU A 144 4.52 -12.11 3.87
C LEU A 144 3.37 -13.13 3.77
N ARG A 145 2.15 -12.67 3.50
CA ARG A 145 1.00 -13.55 3.22
C ARG A 145 1.28 -14.55 2.09
N TYR A 146 2.14 -14.18 1.16
CA TYR A 146 2.47 -14.96 -0.03
C TYR A 146 3.90 -15.50 0.00
N ALA A 147 4.54 -15.55 1.18
CA ALA A 147 5.83 -16.19 1.33
C ALA A 147 5.76 -17.65 0.88
N GLU A 148 6.65 -18.06 -0.01
CA GLU A 148 6.62 -19.39 -0.65
C GLU A 148 6.64 -20.50 0.39
N ALA A 149 7.58 -20.45 1.33
CA ALA A 149 7.69 -21.45 2.39
C ALA A 149 6.44 -21.53 3.28
N LEU A 150 5.77 -20.41 3.57
CA LEU A 150 4.52 -20.40 4.32
C LEU A 150 3.39 -21.02 3.50
N THR A 151 3.31 -20.66 2.22
CA THR A 151 2.31 -21.21 1.30
C THR A 151 2.46 -22.72 1.15
N GLU A 152 3.67 -23.23 0.96
CA GLU A 152 3.97 -24.64 0.88
C GLU A 152 3.59 -25.35 2.18
N ALA A 153 3.97 -24.83 3.35
CA ALA A 153 3.64 -25.41 4.65
C ALA A 153 2.13 -25.49 4.90
N LEU A 154 1.36 -24.50 4.41
CA LEU A 154 -0.12 -24.48 4.56
C LEU A 154 -0.83 -25.41 3.58
N LEU A 155 -0.25 -25.64 2.41
CA LEU A 155 -0.86 -26.47 1.36
C LEU A 155 -0.45 -27.94 1.43
N THR A 156 0.63 -28.30 2.14
CA THR A 156 1.07 -29.68 2.23
C THR A 156 0.19 -30.47 3.20
N SER A 157 -0.28 -31.64 2.76
CA SER A 157 -1.09 -32.54 3.57
C SER A 157 -0.24 -33.44 4.50
N GLU A 158 1.08 -33.45 4.35
CA GLU A 158 1.98 -34.32 5.09
C GLU A 158 2.05 -34.00 6.59
N SER A 159 1.81 -32.74 6.94
CA SER A 159 1.83 -32.26 8.34
C SER A 159 0.52 -32.50 9.10
N GLY A 160 -0.54 -32.97 8.43
CA GLY A 160 -1.88 -33.09 9.02
C GLY A 160 -2.58 -31.76 9.26
N SER A 161 -3.49 -31.72 10.24
CA SER A 161 -4.22 -30.48 10.58
C SER A 161 -3.38 -29.54 11.45
N ILE A 162 -3.36 -28.24 11.12
CA ILE A 162 -2.70 -27.22 11.95
C ILE A 162 -3.50 -27.08 13.25
N ILE A 163 -2.85 -27.32 14.39
CA ILE A 163 -3.45 -27.22 15.73
C ILE A 163 -3.01 -25.96 16.49
N GLY A 164 -2.02 -25.25 15.99
CA GLY A 164 -1.50 -23.99 16.56
C GLY A 164 -0.40 -23.43 15.69
N MET A 165 -0.11 -22.14 15.87
CA MET A 165 0.95 -21.44 15.16
C MET A 165 1.59 -20.40 16.09
N ASP A 166 2.93 -20.38 16.14
CA ASP A 166 3.71 -19.33 16.79
C ASP A 166 4.44 -18.54 15.71
N CYS A 167 4.19 -17.23 15.66
CA CYS A 167 4.82 -16.31 14.72
C CYS A 167 5.73 -15.33 15.46
N TYR A 168 6.98 -15.24 15.06
CA TYR A 168 7.92 -14.24 15.56
C TYR A 168 8.85 -13.78 14.45
N GLY A 169 9.30 -12.53 14.53
CA GLY A 169 10.23 -11.96 13.56
C GLY A 169 11.06 -10.84 14.17
N PRO A 170 12.25 -10.55 13.61
CA PRO A 170 13.05 -9.43 14.06
C PRO A 170 12.36 -8.11 13.73
N LEU A 171 12.30 -7.21 14.72
CA LEU A 171 11.82 -5.86 14.57
C LEU A 171 12.89 -4.88 15.01
N ALA A 172 13.37 -4.03 14.10
CA ALA A 172 14.31 -2.98 14.42
C ALA A 172 13.62 -1.88 15.23
N LEU A 173 14.15 -1.58 16.42
CA LEU A 173 13.69 -0.42 17.18
C LEU A 173 14.14 0.86 16.46
N GLN A 174 13.19 1.73 16.17
CA GLN A 174 13.48 3.07 15.64
C GLN A 174 13.75 4.03 16.81
N PRO A 175 14.94 4.63 16.90
CA PRO A 175 15.34 5.40 18.07
C PRO A 175 14.66 6.76 18.22
N THR A 176 14.08 7.30 17.16
CA THR A 176 13.64 8.69 17.10
C THR A 176 12.29 8.99 17.74
N GLN A 177 11.40 8.02 17.88
CA GLN A 177 10.14 8.16 18.62
C GLN A 177 9.69 6.81 19.20
N PRO A 178 10.10 6.47 20.44
CA PRO A 178 9.75 5.20 21.06
C PRO A 178 8.24 4.99 21.16
N GLY A 179 7.73 3.90 20.61
CA GLY A 179 6.34 3.48 20.73
C GLY A 179 5.44 3.84 19.54
N LEU A 180 5.54 5.02 18.94
CA LEU A 180 4.67 5.43 17.83
C LEU A 180 5.11 4.80 16.50
N LEU A 181 6.39 4.76 16.25
CA LEU A 181 7.00 4.37 14.98
C LEU A 181 6.86 2.88 14.64
N VAL A 182 7.00 2.03 15.64
CA VAL A 182 6.93 0.58 15.47
C VAL A 182 5.54 0.16 15.01
N TRP A 183 4.50 0.74 15.61
CA TRP A 183 3.12 0.45 15.24
C TRP A 183 2.71 1.04 13.89
N CYS A 184 3.16 2.26 13.59
CA CYS A 184 2.78 2.93 12.34
C CYS A 184 3.34 2.26 11.08
N ALA A 185 4.55 1.68 11.15
CA ALA A 185 5.23 1.14 9.99
C ALA A 185 5.31 -0.39 9.94
N TYR A 186 5.31 -1.05 11.09
CA TYR A 186 5.60 -2.48 11.18
C TYR A 186 4.53 -3.32 11.92
N GLY A 187 3.60 -2.68 12.60
CA GLY A 187 2.56 -3.39 13.36
C GLY A 187 1.67 -4.31 12.52
N GLY A 188 1.62 -4.11 11.21
CA GLY A 188 0.87 -4.95 10.28
C GLY A 188 1.55 -6.28 9.91
N ASP A 189 2.85 -6.43 10.19
CA ASP A 189 3.60 -7.65 9.88
C ASP A 189 3.55 -8.70 11.00
N ALA A 190 2.95 -8.36 12.15
CA ALA A 190 2.87 -9.22 13.32
C ALA A 190 1.52 -9.96 13.49
N PHE A 191 0.58 -9.82 12.52
CA PHE A 191 -0.74 -10.45 12.56
C PHE A 191 -1.16 -11.06 11.23
#